data_78ae82f9ecc5f2a3c868673d761f6c38
#
_entry.id   78ae82f9ecc5f2a3c868673d761f6c38
#
_cell.length_a   1.000
_cell.length_b   1.000
_cell.length_c   1.000
_cell.angle_alpha   90.00
_cell.angle_beta   90.00
_cell.angle_gamma   90.00
#
_symmetry.space_group_name_H-M   'P 1'
#
loop_
_entity.id
_entity.type
_entity.pdbx_description
1 polymer ?
#
loop_
_entity_poly.entity_id
_entity_poly.type
_entity_poly.pdbx_seq_one_letter_code
_entity_poly.pdbx_strand_id
1 'polypeptide(L)'
;EQNLVKTPADFFKLEFMQLANLERMGDKSAANLLISLGKSKTTTLAKFLYSLGIREVGEATAANLAKHFCDLDSIIAADVEALQGVNDVGVIVAEHVYNFFRESHNLDVIGALIEAGINWPKIDKIALESLPLAGQTFVLTGTLSQMDRNAAKDKLQTLGAKVAGSVSAKTSVVVAGASAGSKLAKAESLGIKVMNEDDMLALFAELGA
;
A
#
# COMPACT_ATOMS: atom_id res chain seq x y z
N GLU A 1 13.18 8.45 30.50
CA GLU A 1 13.94 9.35 31.40
C GLU A 1 15.36 9.66 30.87
N GLN A 2 16.00 8.77 30.06
CA GLN A 2 17.35 9.02 29.51
C GLN A 2 17.35 9.83 28.20
N ASN A 3 16.20 10.25 27.67
CA ASN A 3 16.06 11.02 26.43
C ASN A 3 16.87 10.50 25.22
N LEU A 4 17.04 9.17 25.12
CA LEU A 4 17.79 8.53 24.06
C LEU A 4 17.12 8.64 22.68
N VAL A 5 15.80 8.79 22.67
CA VAL A 5 14.97 8.85 21.47
C VAL A 5 14.08 10.09 21.55
N LYS A 6 14.21 10.99 20.60
CA LYS A 6 13.37 12.18 20.41
C LYS A 6 12.52 12.10 19.14
N THR A 7 13.08 11.47 18.11
CA THR A 7 12.43 11.23 16.83
C THR A 7 12.51 9.75 16.46
N PRO A 8 11.66 9.25 15.56
CA PRO A 8 11.75 7.88 15.07
C PRO A 8 13.12 7.51 14.49
N ALA A 9 13.85 8.46 13.91
CA ALA A 9 15.19 8.22 13.36
C ALA A 9 16.23 7.88 14.44
N ASP A 10 16.03 8.32 15.67
CA ASP A 10 16.98 8.08 16.76
C ASP A 10 16.99 6.61 17.20
N PHE A 11 15.92 5.84 16.91
CA PHE A 11 15.95 4.38 17.16
C PHE A 11 17.07 3.69 16.40
N PHE A 12 17.44 4.17 15.23
CA PHE A 12 18.47 3.60 14.38
C PHE A 12 19.89 4.02 14.77
N LYS A 13 20.03 4.95 15.72
CA LYS A 13 21.30 5.42 16.30
C LYS A 13 21.62 4.74 17.64
N LEU A 14 20.69 3.93 18.17
CA LEU A 14 20.88 3.26 19.46
C LEU A 14 21.97 2.19 19.37
N GLU A 15 22.84 2.19 20.37
CA GLU A 15 23.92 1.23 20.51
C GLU A 15 23.60 0.14 21.54
N PHE A 16 24.25 -1.04 21.41
CA PHE A 16 24.02 -2.17 22.28
C PHE A 16 24.19 -1.82 23.76
N MET A 17 25.27 -1.12 24.11
CA MET A 17 25.58 -0.77 25.52
C MET A 17 24.56 0.22 26.11
N GLN A 18 24.01 1.11 25.29
CA GLN A 18 22.95 2.02 25.73
C GLN A 18 21.69 1.24 26.09
N LEU A 19 21.31 0.25 25.26
CA LEU A 19 20.15 -0.59 25.50
C LEU A 19 20.35 -1.57 26.64
N ALA A 20 21.48 -2.26 26.70
CA ALA A 20 21.78 -3.25 27.72
C ALA A 20 21.84 -2.66 29.15
N ASN A 21 22.18 -1.37 29.28
CA ASN A 21 22.20 -0.63 30.55
C ASN A 21 20.81 -0.08 30.97
N LEU A 22 19.75 -0.26 30.16
CA LEU A 22 18.41 0.14 30.56
C LEU A 22 17.85 -0.83 31.62
N GLU A 23 17.08 -0.27 32.55
CA GLU A 23 16.40 -1.08 33.56
C GLU A 23 15.51 -2.13 32.89
N ARG A 24 15.60 -3.37 33.33
CA ARG A 24 14.85 -4.53 32.80
C ARG A 24 15.19 -4.93 31.37
N MET A 25 16.24 -4.40 30.78
CA MET A 25 16.72 -4.78 29.46
C MET A 25 17.95 -5.70 29.62
N GLY A 26 17.81 -6.98 29.28
CA GLY A 26 18.96 -7.91 29.27
C GLY A 26 19.65 -7.92 27.90
N ASP A 27 20.89 -8.42 27.85
CA ASP A 27 21.70 -8.46 26.62
C ASP A 27 21.00 -9.11 25.44
N LYS A 28 20.27 -10.21 25.66
CA LYS A 28 19.51 -10.89 24.61
C LYS A 28 18.40 -10.00 24.03
N SER A 29 17.71 -9.23 24.89
CA SER A 29 16.65 -8.32 24.47
C SER A 29 17.20 -7.13 23.69
N ALA A 30 18.32 -6.56 24.15
CA ALA A 30 19.03 -5.49 23.47
C ALA A 30 19.51 -5.93 22.07
N ALA A 31 20.13 -7.12 21.98
CA ALA A 31 20.57 -7.68 20.70
C ALA A 31 19.38 -7.93 19.74
N ASN A 32 18.30 -8.53 20.24
CA ASN A 32 17.12 -8.80 19.43
C ASN A 32 16.47 -7.50 18.92
N LEU A 33 16.42 -6.45 19.73
CA LEU A 33 15.90 -5.14 19.32
C LEU A 33 16.73 -4.54 18.19
N LEU A 34 18.06 -4.54 18.31
CA LEU A 34 18.96 -4.03 17.26
C LEU A 34 18.83 -4.82 15.96
N ILE A 35 18.73 -6.16 16.05
CA ILE A 35 18.48 -7.01 14.87
C ILE A 35 17.15 -6.65 14.21
N SER A 36 16.09 -6.44 14.99
CA SER A 36 14.77 -6.07 14.48
C SER A 36 14.78 -4.70 13.83
N LEU A 37 15.44 -3.71 14.45
CA LEU A 37 15.65 -2.38 13.86
C LEU A 37 16.45 -2.47 12.56
N GLY A 38 17.52 -3.29 12.53
CA GLY A 38 18.29 -3.52 11.30
C GLY A 38 17.43 -4.10 10.17
N LYS A 39 16.58 -5.09 10.46
CA LYS A 39 15.66 -5.66 9.48
C LYS A 39 14.61 -4.68 8.98
N SER A 40 14.14 -3.77 9.84
CA SER A 40 13.11 -2.79 9.47
C SER A 40 13.60 -1.71 8.50
N LYS A 41 14.92 -1.58 8.31
CA LYS A 41 15.50 -0.64 7.33
C LYS A 41 15.12 -0.99 5.89
N THR A 42 14.94 -2.26 5.57
CA THR A 42 14.47 -2.69 4.25
C THR A 42 12.96 -2.86 4.28
N THR A 43 12.26 -2.03 3.54
CA THR A 43 10.79 -1.96 3.55
C THR A 43 10.23 -1.78 2.13
N THR A 44 9.00 -1.32 1.99
CA THR A 44 8.41 -0.84 0.74
C THR A 44 7.98 0.60 0.89
N LEU A 45 7.90 1.37 -0.20
CA LEU A 45 7.41 2.76 -0.17
C LEU A 45 6.02 2.85 0.49
N ALA A 46 5.13 1.90 0.21
CA ALA A 46 3.80 1.84 0.81
C ALA A 46 3.85 1.70 2.34
N LYS A 47 4.67 0.77 2.86
CA LYS A 47 4.83 0.59 4.31
C LYS A 47 5.52 1.79 4.95
N PHE A 48 6.48 2.39 4.28
CA PHE A 48 7.13 3.62 4.75
C PHE A 48 6.11 4.76 4.88
N LEU A 49 5.30 5.02 3.86
CA LEU A 49 4.24 6.04 3.90
C LEU A 49 3.23 5.79 5.03
N TYR A 50 2.80 4.53 5.20
CA TYR A 50 1.90 4.15 6.29
C TYR A 50 2.53 4.43 7.66
N SER A 51 3.82 4.11 7.83
CA SER A 51 4.55 4.31 9.10
C SER A 51 4.73 5.77 9.50
N LEU A 52 4.61 6.71 8.55
CA LEU A 52 4.68 8.15 8.84
C LEU A 52 3.47 8.67 9.65
N GLY A 53 2.40 7.88 9.75
CA GLY A 53 1.23 8.23 10.54
C GLY A 53 0.44 9.43 10.00
N ILE A 54 0.45 9.64 8.68
CA ILE A 54 -0.34 10.70 8.04
C ILE A 54 -1.82 10.46 8.32
N ARG A 55 -2.50 11.49 8.79
CA ARG A 55 -3.91 11.39 9.15
C ARG A 55 -4.75 10.91 7.98
N GLU A 56 -5.69 9.98 8.22
CA GLU A 56 -6.57 9.33 7.22
C GLU A 56 -5.83 8.50 6.16
N VAL A 57 -4.52 8.30 6.28
CA VAL A 57 -3.74 7.44 5.39
C VAL A 57 -3.54 6.07 6.05
N GLY A 58 -4.39 5.11 5.69
CA GLY A 58 -4.24 3.70 6.06
C GLY A 58 -3.32 2.94 5.10
N GLU A 59 -3.12 1.63 5.36
CA GLU A 59 -2.27 0.77 4.51
C GLU A 59 -2.70 0.77 3.04
N ALA A 60 -4.01 0.71 2.77
CA ALA A 60 -4.55 0.70 1.41
C ALA A 60 -4.27 2.04 0.68
N THR A 61 -4.49 3.16 1.36
CA THR A 61 -4.22 4.50 0.81
C THR A 61 -2.73 4.70 0.56
N ALA A 62 -1.88 4.29 1.50
CA ALA A 62 -0.43 4.33 1.35
C ALA A 62 0.05 3.49 0.15
N ALA A 63 -0.54 2.30 -0.06
CA ALA A 63 -0.24 1.46 -1.21
C ALA A 63 -0.68 2.10 -2.54
N ASN A 64 -1.85 2.75 -2.56
CA ASN A 64 -2.35 3.45 -3.74
C ASN A 64 -1.46 4.66 -4.09
N LEU A 65 -1.04 5.44 -3.10
CA LEU A 65 -0.09 6.56 -3.28
C LEU A 65 1.25 6.05 -3.84
N ALA A 66 1.83 5.01 -3.23
CA ALA A 66 3.10 4.44 -3.66
C ALA A 66 3.02 3.89 -5.09
N LYS A 67 1.92 3.22 -5.47
CA LYS A 67 1.70 2.69 -6.82
C LYS A 67 1.51 3.80 -7.86
N HIS A 68 0.81 4.88 -7.50
CA HIS A 68 0.49 5.98 -8.42
C HIS A 68 1.72 6.83 -8.74
N PHE A 69 2.46 7.23 -7.70
CA PHE A 69 3.61 8.13 -7.85
C PHE A 69 4.94 7.40 -8.06
N CYS A 70 5.06 6.13 -7.63
CA CYS A 70 6.22 5.26 -7.75
C CYS A 70 7.46 5.67 -6.95
N ASP A 71 7.59 6.91 -6.52
CA ASP A 71 8.68 7.42 -5.70
C ASP A 71 8.19 8.45 -4.66
N LEU A 72 8.99 8.67 -3.62
CA LEU A 72 8.67 9.57 -2.52
C LEU A 72 8.71 11.04 -2.94
N ASP A 73 9.67 11.42 -3.76
CA ASP A 73 9.86 12.82 -4.17
C ASP A 73 8.67 13.31 -4.99
N SER A 74 8.13 12.45 -5.86
CA SER A 74 6.91 12.73 -6.62
C SER A 74 5.69 12.94 -5.70
N ILE A 75 5.57 12.17 -4.61
CA ILE A 75 4.50 12.36 -3.62
C ILE A 75 4.69 13.69 -2.87
N ILE A 76 5.91 14.00 -2.45
CA ILE A 76 6.26 15.24 -1.78
C ILE A 76 5.96 16.46 -2.68
N ALA A 77 6.25 16.36 -3.96
CA ALA A 77 6.04 17.44 -4.93
C ALA A 77 4.59 17.64 -5.36
N ALA A 78 3.74 16.61 -5.18
CA ALA A 78 2.36 16.62 -5.64
C ALA A 78 1.52 17.73 -4.99
N ASP A 79 0.64 18.34 -5.76
CA ASP A 79 -0.41 19.21 -5.27
C ASP A 79 -1.68 18.42 -4.88
N VAL A 80 -2.67 19.11 -4.32
CA VAL A 80 -3.92 18.49 -3.86
C VAL A 80 -4.69 17.85 -5.02
N GLU A 81 -4.65 18.44 -6.21
CA GLU A 81 -5.36 17.92 -7.38
C GLU A 81 -4.72 16.61 -7.88
N ALA A 82 -3.40 16.55 -7.99
CA ALA A 82 -2.65 15.34 -8.33
C ALA A 82 -2.88 14.22 -7.31
N LEU A 83 -2.89 14.55 -6.02
CA LEU A 83 -3.19 13.59 -4.95
C LEU A 83 -4.61 13.04 -5.03
N GLN A 84 -5.61 13.84 -5.40
CA GLN A 84 -6.99 13.38 -5.64
C GLN A 84 -7.11 12.45 -6.85
N GLY A 85 -6.17 12.49 -7.78
CA GLY A 85 -6.07 11.54 -8.90
C GLY A 85 -5.80 10.10 -8.45
N VAL A 86 -5.29 9.92 -7.22
CA VAL A 86 -5.01 8.60 -6.64
C VAL A 86 -6.30 7.92 -6.23
N ASN A 87 -6.38 6.61 -6.45
CA ASN A 87 -7.54 5.83 -6.06
C ASN A 87 -7.77 5.85 -4.54
N ASP A 88 -9.04 5.99 -4.14
CA ASP A 88 -9.49 6.05 -2.74
C ASP A 88 -8.89 7.24 -1.95
N VAL A 89 -8.41 8.27 -2.66
CA VAL A 89 -7.96 9.54 -2.07
C VAL A 89 -8.98 10.63 -2.39
N GLY A 90 -9.80 10.97 -1.38
CA GLY A 90 -10.70 12.11 -1.45
C GLY A 90 -9.99 13.44 -1.11
N VAL A 91 -10.70 14.56 -1.26
CA VAL A 91 -10.16 15.91 -1.00
C VAL A 91 -9.54 16.03 0.40
N ILE A 92 -10.19 15.51 1.43
CA ILE A 92 -9.72 15.57 2.83
C ILE A 92 -8.40 14.82 3.01
N VAL A 93 -8.29 13.61 2.44
CA VAL A 93 -7.06 12.81 2.51
C VAL A 93 -5.94 13.48 1.72
N ALA A 94 -6.25 14.01 0.54
CA ALA A 94 -5.28 14.75 -0.28
C ALA A 94 -4.72 15.97 0.45
N GLU A 95 -5.57 16.75 1.13
CA GLU A 95 -5.16 17.89 1.95
C GLU A 95 -4.27 17.46 3.12
N HIS A 96 -4.59 16.34 3.80
CA HIS A 96 -3.75 15.83 4.89
C HIS A 96 -2.37 15.41 4.39
N VAL A 97 -2.29 14.71 3.26
CA VAL A 97 -1.02 14.31 2.64
C VAL A 97 -0.22 15.55 2.22
N TYR A 98 -0.87 16.47 1.52
CA TYR A 98 -0.24 17.71 1.07
C TYR A 98 0.35 18.52 2.22
N ASN A 99 -0.45 18.79 3.27
CA ASN A 99 -0.02 19.56 4.42
C ASN A 99 1.08 18.86 5.20
N PHE A 100 1.01 17.52 5.35
CA PHE A 100 2.04 16.73 6.03
C PHE A 100 3.42 16.96 5.41
N PHE A 101 3.53 16.95 4.07
CA PHE A 101 4.77 17.16 3.34
C PHE A 101 5.16 18.65 3.16
N ARG A 102 4.38 19.60 3.68
CA ARG A 102 4.74 21.03 3.75
C ARG A 102 5.28 21.44 5.11
N GLU A 103 5.16 20.56 6.10
CA GLU A 103 5.74 20.78 7.43
C GLU A 103 7.24 20.41 7.41
N SER A 104 8.11 21.39 7.65
CA SER A 104 9.57 21.18 7.63
C SER A 104 10.03 20.11 8.61
N HIS A 105 9.43 20.07 9.81
CA HIS A 105 9.73 19.04 10.81
C HIS A 105 9.50 17.61 10.28
N ASN A 106 8.44 17.38 9.51
CA ASN A 106 8.15 16.07 8.94
C ASN A 106 9.20 15.71 7.87
N LEU A 107 9.60 16.66 7.04
CA LEU A 107 10.65 16.45 6.05
C LEU A 107 12.01 16.18 6.69
N ASP A 108 12.34 16.86 7.79
CA ASP A 108 13.57 16.62 8.55
C ASP A 108 13.58 15.21 9.14
N VAL A 109 12.46 14.74 9.69
CA VAL A 109 12.33 13.35 10.21
C VAL A 109 12.46 12.34 9.07
N ILE A 110 11.83 12.57 7.93
CA ILE A 110 11.93 11.70 6.74
C ILE A 110 13.39 11.63 6.27
N GLY A 111 14.05 12.77 6.12
CA GLY A 111 15.46 12.84 5.75
C GLY A 111 16.36 12.05 6.71
N ALA A 112 16.17 12.24 8.01
CA ALA A 112 16.92 11.52 9.05
C ALA A 112 16.66 9.99 9.02
N LEU A 113 15.45 9.55 8.68
CA LEU A 113 15.13 8.12 8.52
C LEU A 113 15.82 7.52 7.30
N ILE A 114 15.86 8.24 6.18
CA ILE A 114 16.56 7.81 4.97
C ILE A 114 18.07 7.78 5.20
N GLU A 115 18.64 8.80 5.85
CA GLU A 115 20.06 8.83 6.26
C GLU A 115 20.43 7.70 7.22
N ALA A 116 19.51 7.28 8.09
CA ALA A 116 19.68 6.12 8.96
C ALA A 116 19.70 4.78 8.20
N GLY A 117 19.44 4.79 6.88
CA GLY A 117 19.52 3.65 5.98
C GLY A 117 18.20 2.96 5.69
N ILE A 118 17.05 3.59 5.99
CA ILE A 118 15.76 3.09 5.52
C ILE A 118 15.70 3.21 4.00
N ASN A 119 15.34 2.11 3.35
CA ASN A 119 15.31 2.02 1.89
C ASN A 119 14.22 1.06 1.41
N TRP A 120 13.84 1.21 0.15
CA TRP A 120 12.90 0.35 -0.54
C TRP A 120 13.29 0.15 -2.01
N PRO A 121 12.86 -0.96 -2.65
CA PRO A 121 13.08 -1.18 -4.07
C PRO A 121 12.42 -0.07 -4.90
N LYS A 122 13.09 0.35 -5.97
CA LYS A 122 12.51 1.30 -6.92
C LYS A 122 11.28 0.67 -7.59
N ILE A 123 10.20 1.44 -7.65
CA ILE A 123 8.98 1.04 -8.35
C ILE A 123 9.11 1.48 -9.81
N ASP A 124 9.06 0.54 -10.74
CA ASP A 124 9.10 0.84 -12.16
C ASP A 124 7.68 1.07 -12.68
N LYS A 125 7.36 2.31 -13.00
CA LYS A 125 6.06 2.71 -13.53
C LYS A 125 5.75 2.06 -14.89
N ILE A 126 6.75 1.94 -15.75
CA ILE A 126 6.59 1.32 -17.06
C ILE A 126 6.26 -0.17 -16.90
N ALA A 127 6.95 -0.85 -15.96
CA ALA A 127 6.65 -2.24 -15.65
C ALA A 127 5.22 -2.41 -15.11
N LEU A 128 4.73 -1.49 -14.27
CA LEU A 128 3.36 -1.52 -13.76
C LEU A 128 2.31 -1.27 -14.85
N GLU A 129 2.55 -0.33 -15.77
CA GLU A 129 1.65 -0.02 -16.87
C GLU A 129 1.64 -1.11 -17.95
N SER A 130 2.70 -1.92 -18.04
CA SER A 130 2.80 -3.05 -18.96
C SER A 130 2.16 -4.35 -18.44
N LEU A 131 1.68 -4.38 -17.20
CA LEU A 131 1.02 -5.56 -16.63
C LEU A 131 -0.27 -5.87 -17.41
N PRO A 132 -0.60 -7.17 -17.61
CA PRO A 132 -1.69 -7.61 -18.49
C PRO A 132 -3.07 -7.01 -18.17
N LEU A 133 -3.34 -6.74 -16.89
CA LEU A 133 -4.61 -6.18 -16.44
C LEU A 133 -4.48 -4.71 -15.98
N ALA A 134 -3.39 -4.02 -16.35
CA ALA A 134 -3.21 -2.62 -16.01
C ALA A 134 -4.38 -1.76 -16.53
N GLY A 135 -4.83 -0.82 -15.70
CA GLY A 135 -5.96 0.05 -16.04
C GLY A 135 -7.35 -0.60 -15.92
N GLN A 136 -7.46 -1.91 -15.70
CA GLN A 136 -8.74 -2.58 -15.52
C GLN A 136 -9.19 -2.57 -14.07
N THR A 137 -10.48 -2.35 -13.83
CA THR A 137 -11.09 -2.41 -12.49
C THR A 137 -11.98 -3.64 -12.39
N PHE A 138 -11.67 -4.52 -11.45
CA PHE A 138 -12.43 -5.73 -11.15
C PHE A 138 -13.26 -5.54 -9.88
N VAL A 139 -14.43 -6.19 -9.81
CA VAL A 139 -15.23 -6.31 -8.60
C VAL A 139 -15.54 -7.79 -8.38
N LEU A 140 -15.22 -8.30 -7.21
CA LEU A 140 -15.55 -9.67 -6.79
C LEU A 140 -16.89 -9.65 -6.04
N THR A 141 -17.83 -10.50 -6.42
CA THR A 141 -19.14 -10.63 -5.75
C THR A 141 -19.55 -12.10 -5.61
N GLY A 142 -20.39 -12.41 -4.64
CA GLY A 142 -20.76 -13.78 -4.33
C GLY A 142 -19.66 -14.56 -3.61
N THR A 143 -19.83 -15.87 -3.46
CA THR A 143 -18.88 -16.78 -2.83
C THR A 143 -18.07 -17.48 -3.91
N LEU A 144 -16.74 -17.35 -3.84
CA LEU A 144 -15.83 -18.12 -4.66
C LEU A 144 -15.65 -19.51 -3.99
N SER A 145 -15.66 -20.57 -4.77
CA SER A 145 -15.61 -21.95 -4.29
C SER A 145 -14.25 -22.62 -4.46
N GLN A 146 -13.47 -22.18 -5.44
CA GLN A 146 -12.18 -22.78 -5.80
C GLN A 146 -10.99 -21.97 -5.31
N MET A 147 -11.20 -20.68 -4.96
CA MET A 147 -10.15 -19.80 -4.49
C MET A 147 -10.66 -18.88 -3.38
N ASP A 148 -9.83 -18.65 -2.36
CA ASP A 148 -10.11 -17.61 -1.36
C ASP A 148 -10.20 -16.22 -2.01
N ARG A 149 -11.14 -15.41 -1.52
CA ARG A 149 -11.41 -14.07 -2.07
C ARG A 149 -10.20 -13.14 -1.99
N ASN A 150 -9.42 -13.23 -0.90
CA ASN A 150 -8.23 -12.40 -0.75
C ASN A 150 -7.13 -12.89 -1.70
N ALA A 151 -6.98 -14.20 -1.87
CA ALA A 151 -6.05 -14.77 -2.84
C ALA A 151 -6.40 -14.36 -4.28
N ALA A 152 -7.68 -14.37 -4.66
CA ALA A 152 -8.16 -13.88 -5.96
C ALA A 152 -7.86 -12.38 -6.14
N LYS A 153 -8.12 -11.57 -5.10
CA LYS A 153 -7.80 -10.15 -5.09
C LYS A 153 -6.30 -9.91 -5.28
N ASP A 154 -5.46 -10.62 -4.54
CA ASP A 154 -4.00 -10.45 -4.60
C ASP A 154 -3.45 -10.82 -5.98
N LYS A 155 -3.94 -11.91 -6.60
CA LYS A 155 -3.57 -12.30 -7.96
C LYS A 155 -3.98 -11.24 -8.99
N LEU A 156 -5.21 -10.75 -8.96
CA LEU A 156 -5.67 -9.67 -9.85
C LEU A 156 -4.78 -8.42 -9.69
N GLN A 157 -4.44 -8.04 -8.46
CA GLN A 157 -3.58 -6.88 -8.19
C GLN A 157 -2.14 -7.09 -8.67
N THR A 158 -1.60 -8.30 -8.55
CA THR A 158 -0.27 -8.67 -9.08
C THR A 158 -0.23 -8.54 -10.61
N LEU A 159 -1.32 -8.87 -11.28
CA LEU A 159 -1.49 -8.70 -12.73
C LEU A 159 -1.78 -7.24 -13.16
N GLY A 160 -1.85 -6.30 -12.22
CA GLY A 160 -2.03 -4.87 -12.48
C GLY A 160 -3.46 -4.36 -12.34
N ALA A 161 -4.45 -5.25 -12.11
CA ALA A 161 -5.83 -4.84 -11.96
C ALA A 161 -6.07 -4.07 -10.65
N LYS A 162 -7.02 -3.15 -10.67
CA LYS A 162 -7.65 -2.57 -9.50
C LYS A 162 -8.79 -3.47 -9.04
N VAL A 163 -8.87 -3.80 -7.75
CA VAL A 163 -10.01 -4.54 -7.19
C VAL A 163 -10.82 -3.62 -6.29
N ALA A 164 -12.05 -3.30 -6.73
CA ALA A 164 -12.96 -2.39 -6.03
C ALA A 164 -14.04 -3.15 -5.24
N GLY A 165 -14.51 -2.53 -4.16
CA GLY A 165 -15.57 -3.09 -3.31
C GLY A 165 -16.98 -2.90 -3.87
N SER A 166 -17.19 -1.99 -4.84
CA SER A 166 -18.50 -1.65 -5.40
C SER A 166 -18.47 -1.52 -6.92
N VAL A 167 -19.60 -1.79 -7.56
CA VAL A 167 -19.76 -1.66 -9.00
C VAL A 167 -20.13 -0.23 -9.36
N SER A 168 -19.43 0.33 -10.35
CA SER A 168 -19.64 1.68 -10.89
C SER A 168 -19.39 1.70 -12.42
N ALA A 169 -19.65 2.81 -13.07
CA ALA A 169 -19.34 2.99 -14.50
C ALA A 169 -17.83 2.82 -14.84
N LYS A 170 -16.95 2.91 -13.83
CA LYS A 170 -15.51 2.68 -13.99
C LYS A 170 -15.10 1.21 -13.82
N THR A 171 -16.06 0.30 -13.53
CA THR A 171 -15.79 -1.13 -13.39
C THR A 171 -15.65 -1.75 -14.78
N SER A 172 -14.54 -2.45 -15.01
CA SER A 172 -14.27 -3.15 -16.27
C SER A 172 -14.87 -4.55 -16.29
N VAL A 173 -14.77 -5.27 -15.17
CA VAL A 173 -15.20 -6.67 -15.06
C VAL A 173 -15.77 -6.93 -13.68
N VAL A 174 -16.87 -7.70 -13.61
CA VAL A 174 -17.40 -8.26 -12.37
C VAL A 174 -17.21 -9.76 -12.39
N VAL A 175 -16.51 -10.29 -11.38
CA VAL A 175 -16.40 -11.73 -11.15
C VAL A 175 -17.51 -12.16 -10.20
N ALA A 176 -18.40 -12.98 -10.69
CA ALA A 176 -19.58 -13.47 -9.98
C ALA A 176 -19.39 -14.93 -9.54
N GLY A 177 -19.18 -15.14 -8.25
CA GLY A 177 -19.28 -16.46 -7.62
C GLY A 177 -20.73 -16.85 -7.29
N ALA A 178 -20.89 -17.90 -6.51
CA ALA A 178 -22.21 -18.38 -6.08
C ALA A 178 -22.94 -17.30 -5.27
N SER A 179 -24.26 -17.18 -5.49
CA SER A 179 -25.11 -16.20 -4.79
C SER A 179 -24.66 -14.74 -4.95
N ALA A 180 -24.18 -14.39 -6.12
CA ALA A 180 -23.82 -13.02 -6.47
C ALA A 180 -25.08 -12.13 -6.46
N GLY A 181 -25.24 -11.29 -5.44
CA GLY A 181 -26.45 -10.50 -5.19
C GLY A 181 -26.50 -9.19 -6.00
N SER A 182 -26.87 -8.08 -5.35
CA SER A 182 -27.15 -6.77 -5.97
C SER A 182 -26.02 -6.21 -6.86
N LYS A 183 -24.77 -6.60 -6.62
CA LYS A 183 -23.62 -6.16 -7.44
C LYS A 183 -23.66 -6.75 -8.85
N LEU A 184 -24.14 -8.00 -9.00
CA LEU A 184 -24.33 -8.62 -10.31
C LEU A 184 -25.42 -7.90 -11.09
N ALA A 185 -26.60 -7.70 -10.50
CA ALA A 185 -27.69 -6.96 -11.14
C ALA A 185 -27.27 -5.55 -11.57
N LYS A 186 -26.45 -4.88 -10.74
CA LYS A 186 -25.90 -3.56 -11.08
C LYS A 186 -24.91 -3.62 -12.23
N ALA A 187 -24.08 -4.65 -12.32
CA ALA A 187 -23.16 -4.83 -13.45
C ALA A 187 -23.92 -5.03 -14.76
N GLU A 188 -24.95 -5.86 -14.75
CA GLU A 188 -25.82 -6.12 -15.90
C GLU A 188 -26.53 -4.84 -16.35
N SER A 189 -27.08 -4.05 -15.41
CA SER A 189 -27.74 -2.77 -15.72
C SER A 189 -26.83 -1.72 -16.34
N LEU A 190 -25.50 -1.80 -16.05
CA LEU A 190 -24.48 -0.90 -16.59
C LEU A 190 -23.77 -1.47 -17.84
N GLY A 191 -24.16 -2.67 -18.32
CA GLY A 191 -23.52 -3.33 -19.45
C GLY A 191 -22.06 -3.73 -19.20
N ILE A 192 -21.68 -3.96 -17.94
CA ILE A 192 -20.32 -4.33 -17.55
C ILE A 192 -20.11 -5.82 -17.81
N LYS A 193 -18.94 -6.18 -18.31
CA LYS A 193 -18.56 -7.58 -18.54
C LYS A 193 -18.63 -8.37 -17.23
N VAL A 194 -19.37 -9.46 -17.23
CA VAL A 194 -19.45 -10.42 -16.12
C VAL A 194 -18.70 -11.69 -16.51
N MET A 195 -17.92 -12.24 -15.61
CA MET A 195 -17.28 -13.54 -15.72
C MET A 195 -17.57 -14.38 -14.45
N ASN A 196 -17.59 -15.67 -14.58
CA ASN A 196 -17.68 -16.60 -13.43
C ASN A 196 -16.29 -16.89 -12.84
N GLU A 197 -16.24 -17.74 -11.80
CA GLU A 197 -14.99 -18.13 -11.15
C GLU A 197 -14.07 -18.94 -12.09
N ASP A 198 -14.64 -19.84 -12.90
CA ASP A 198 -13.87 -20.65 -13.86
C ASP A 198 -13.21 -19.77 -14.93
N ASP A 199 -13.93 -18.76 -15.46
CA ASP A 199 -13.39 -17.80 -16.40
C ASP A 199 -12.24 -16.99 -15.79
N MET A 200 -12.35 -16.62 -14.52
CA MET A 200 -11.28 -15.92 -13.80
C MET A 200 -10.05 -16.82 -13.62
N LEU A 201 -10.24 -18.10 -13.27
CA LEU A 201 -9.14 -19.05 -13.13
C LEU A 201 -8.46 -19.32 -14.46
N ALA A 202 -9.25 -19.43 -15.55
CA ALA A 202 -8.71 -19.55 -16.91
C ALA A 202 -7.87 -18.32 -17.28
N LEU A 203 -8.34 -17.11 -16.95
CA LEU A 203 -7.59 -15.87 -17.15
C LEU A 203 -6.26 -15.88 -16.37
N PHE A 204 -6.23 -16.35 -15.13
CA PHE A 204 -4.99 -16.48 -14.37
C PHE A 204 -4.02 -17.47 -15.02
N ALA A 205 -4.52 -18.61 -15.46
CA ALA A 205 -3.69 -19.61 -16.15
C ALA A 205 -3.10 -19.07 -17.48
N GLU A 206 -3.89 -18.33 -18.25
CA GLU A 206 -3.45 -17.67 -19.48
C GLU A 206 -2.35 -16.63 -19.23
N LEU A 207 -2.48 -15.88 -18.14
CA LEU A 207 -1.55 -14.81 -17.76
C LEU A 207 -0.38 -15.29 -16.89
N GLY A 208 -0.30 -16.58 -16.58
CA GLY A 208 0.80 -17.18 -15.82
C GLY A 208 0.82 -16.83 -14.32
N ALA A 209 -0.36 -16.64 -13.71
CA ALA A 209 -0.51 -16.22 -12.31
C ALA A 209 -1.15 -17.30 -11.42
#